data_41a81353161f8e583ed2766ec03b6a14
#
_entry.id   41a81353161f8e583ed2766ec03b6a14
#
_cell.length_a   1.000
_cell.length_b   1.000
_cell.length_c   1.000
_cell.angle_alpha   90.00
_cell.angle_beta   90.00
_cell.angle_gamma   90.00
#
_symmetry.space_group_name_H-M   'P 1'
#
loop_
_entity.id
_entity.type
_entity.pdbx_description
1 polymer ?
#
loop_
_entity_poly.entity_id
_entity_poly.type
_entity_poly.pdbx_seq_one_letter_code
_entity_poly.pdbx_strand_id
1 'polypeptide(L)'
;METSALTELERIGAWTRDQLPVMRRRHELAAAANRLSGAGFVEIPGVTMSLTEAYAKGRDLAALFGTGIISNNDFTAEFKGELVHQHIGELKHLAGDADASAAFVAGLSGPVRQGLPNLLLNTGSSTARADLAAFSAVFGAALRATKPPPGMAEYQRELAAPTNADAAWQRLALLKGSGAPSQVLARTARLVLDEFAADPGQDWFGGALDEYRAYGLPGDSVTLALQVIADDPVAVRSVFAEMGRPPVELTRPERMNLLFEYARHRDADVADALGRTMATGSGVHNEQPGAHSADAAAFAFDAITTSASLGQDMPASAQGSMAELAASYGHEMIAGARIEDGESRDSGMTAPPHLSTIPGLTPSFYLSPQGTYGFLKTFAAEQKNTDTFDKAMGELRHDLLVQAARLDGEALRGSPPKDPGYFEVTAGGIGDLAGMEYAAALKTRGDMDAFDEQMRGIVTDTASLALGAAPSPEKGVRWLIWQLGMFGTGKALDAWEDGDPADTRVSKLDGARDKWILAQRYDIATKLWEGGFPADPPWPASLMKDGRPLPLEEPLKDSKIFETFSAWSDSTDTDGDGSTFDKKLAMGIRGTISPESAVTAKGYEKQP
;
A
#
# COMPACT_ATOMS: atom_id res chain seq x y z
N MET A 1 43.58 -18.09 16.22
CA MET A 1 42.60 -16.98 16.23
C MET A 1 43.20 -15.65 16.73
N GLU A 2 44.13 -15.68 17.68
CA GLU A 2 44.77 -14.45 18.21
C GLU A 2 45.67 -13.70 17.21
N THR A 3 46.39 -14.40 16.36
CA THR A 3 47.29 -13.82 15.35
C THR A 3 46.55 -12.99 14.27
N SER A 4 45.34 -13.42 13.91
CA SER A 4 44.51 -12.73 12.90
C SER A 4 43.92 -11.38 13.42
N ALA A 5 43.57 -11.35 14.70
CA ALA A 5 43.02 -10.12 15.33
C ALA A 5 44.12 -9.07 15.55
N LEU A 6 45.33 -9.48 15.90
CA LEU A 6 46.48 -8.56 16.04
C LEU A 6 46.88 -7.95 14.70
N THR A 7 46.89 -8.73 13.62
CA THR A 7 47.19 -8.25 12.26
C THR A 7 46.13 -7.22 11.79
N GLU A 8 44.84 -7.45 12.10
CA GLU A 8 43.78 -6.51 11.75
C GLU A 8 43.85 -5.21 12.56
N LEU A 9 44.19 -5.28 13.85
CA LEU A 9 44.42 -4.11 14.69
C LEU A 9 45.62 -3.28 14.21
N GLU A 10 46.71 -3.93 13.79
CA GLU A 10 47.87 -3.25 13.19
C GLU A 10 47.49 -2.59 11.87
N ARG A 11 46.68 -3.21 11.04
CA ARG A 11 46.17 -2.66 9.77
C ARG A 11 45.29 -1.43 10.01
N ILE A 12 44.38 -1.49 10.98
CA ILE A 12 43.53 -0.37 11.40
C ILE A 12 44.41 0.78 11.96
N GLY A 13 45.38 0.45 12.79
CA GLY A 13 46.32 1.44 13.35
C GLY A 13 47.19 2.12 12.32
N ALA A 14 47.64 1.39 11.28
CA ALA A 14 48.39 1.96 10.15
C ALA A 14 47.47 2.87 9.29
N TRP A 15 46.28 2.42 8.96
CA TRP A 15 45.29 3.20 8.22
C TRP A 15 44.92 4.49 8.96
N THR A 16 44.71 4.41 10.27
CA THR A 16 44.39 5.60 11.09
C THR A 16 45.55 6.61 11.10
N ARG A 17 46.81 6.14 11.17
CA ARG A 17 47.99 7.03 11.12
C ARG A 17 48.10 7.73 9.77
N ASP A 18 47.79 7.04 8.67
CA ASP A 18 47.87 7.63 7.33
C ASP A 18 46.72 8.61 7.06
N GLN A 19 45.54 8.36 7.64
CA GLN A 19 44.37 9.23 7.45
C GLN A 19 44.35 10.46 8.37
N LEU A 20 44.97 10.40 9.53
CA LEU A 20 45.01 11.52 10.50
C LEU A 20 45.50 12.84 9.91
N PRO A 21 46.61 12.89 9.11
CA PRO A 21 47.04 14.12 8.47
C PRO A 21 46.06 14.65 7.44
N VAL A 22 45.38 13.74 6.69
CA VAL A 22 44.37 14.10 5.69
C VAL A 22 43.14 14.68 6.37
N MET A 23 42.71 14.10 7.47
CA MET A 23 41.57 14.58 8.26
C MET A 23 41.87 15.93 8.91
N ARG A 24 43.06 16.11 9.48
CA ARG A 24 43.51 17.43 10.02
C ARG A 24 43.49 18.48 8.93
N ARG A 25 44.05 18.19 7.75
CA ARG A 25 44.09 19.15 6.64
C ARG A 25 42.70 19.49 6.10
N ARG A 26 41.78 18.51 6.06
CA ARG A 26 40.38 18.76 5.72
C ARG A 26 39.70 19.66 6.74
N HIS A 27 39.95 19.45 8.02
CA HIS A 27 39.43 20.29 9.09
C HIS A 27 39.96 21.72 9.04
N GLU A 28 41.27 21.88 8.80
CA GLU A 28 41.90 23.19 8.61
C GLU A 28 41.35 23.93 7.39
N LEU A 29 41.14 23.24 6.28
CA LEU A 29 40.54 23.80 5.08
C LEU A 29 39.06 24.17 5.30
N ALA A 30 38.31 23.38 6.03
CA ALA A 30 36.92 23.70 6.40
C ALA A 30 36.86 24.95 7.28
N ALA A 31 37.73 25.05 8.30
CA ALA A 31 37.84 26.21 9.16
C ALA A 31 38.30 27.48 8.40
N ALA A 32 39.16 27.31 7.39
CA ALA A 32 39.59 28.41 6.52
C ALA A 32 38.47 28.84 5.55
N ALA A 33 37.73 27.88 4.96
CA ALA A 33 36.60 28.16 4.08
C ALA A 33 35.47 28.88 4.84
N ASN A 34 35.17 28.45 6.08
CA ASN A 34 34.19 29.12 6.94
C ASN A 34 34.59 30.55 7.31
N ARG A 35 35.90 30.82 7.48
CA ARG A 35 36.41 32.18 7.70
C ARG A 35 36.34 33.05 6.45
N LEU A 36 36.47 32.47 5.27
CA LEU A 36 36.46 33.20 3.99
C LEU A 36 35.06 33.46 3.46
N SER A 37 34.07 32.62 3.80
CA SER A 37 32.71 32.75 3.27
C SER A 37 31.88 33.85 3.95
N GLY A 38 32.35 34.39 5.06
CA GLY A 38 31.74 35.57 5.75
C GLY A 38 30.31 35.44 6.24
N ALA A 39 29.58 34.41 5.87
CA ALA A 39 28.17 34.24 6.18
C ALA A 39 27.61 32.80 6.03
N GLY A 40 28.38 31.80 5.72
CA GLY A 40 27.81 30.45 5.52
C GLY A 40 28.77 29.33 5.86
N PHE A 41 28.25 28.24 6.35
CA PHE A 41 28.97 26.99 6.54
C PHE A 41 29.22 26.34 5.18
N VAL A 42 30.47 25.95 4.90
CA VAL A 42 30.79 25.07 3.76
C VAL A 42 30.82 23.65 4.27
N GLU A 43 29.90 22.82 3.82
CA GLU A 43 29.88 21.42 4.15
C GLU A 43 31.00 20.70 3.41
N ILE A 44 31.93 20.08 4.16
CA ILE A 44 32.93 19.19 3.58
C ILE A 44 32.49 17.75 3.87
N PRO A 45 32.15 16.97 2.86
CA PRO A 45 31.70 15.60 3.06
C PRO A 45 32.74 14.77 3.83
N GLY A 46 32.32 14.14 4.93
CA GLY A 46 33.14 13.23 5.72
C GLY A 46 33.91 13.87 6.88
N VAL A 47 33.70 15.16 7.21
CA VAL A 47 34.17 15.75 8.46
C VAL A 47 33.07 15.70 9.50
N THR A 48 33.17 14.80 10.46
CA THR A 48 32.29 14.77 11.64
C THR A 48 32.78 15.82 12.65
N MET A 49 31.87 16.71 13.07
CA MET A 49 32.14 17.64 14.17
C MET A 49 32.38 16.88 15.48
N SER A 50 33.23 17.41 16.35
CA SER A 50 33.27 16.92 17.73
C SER A 50 31.94 17.25 18.43
N LEU A 51 31.57 16.48 19.45
CA LEU A 51 30.35 16.71 20.23
C LEU A 51 30.31 18.15 20.82
N THR A 52 31.46 18.67 21.23
CA THR A 52 31.59 20.03 21.75
C THR A 52 31.31 21.09 20.69
N GLU A 53 31.80 20.89 19.47
CA GLU A 53 31.55 21.80 18.33
C GLU A 53 30.11 21.74 17.89
N ALA A 54 29.52 20.52 17.82
CA ALA A 54 28.11 20.32 17.51
C ALA A 54 27.21 21.03 18.52
N TYR A 55 27.50 20.91 19.81
CA TYR A 55 26.74 21.59 20.86
C TYR A 55 26.90 23.11 20.83
N ALA A 56 28.11 23.61 20.57
CA ALA A 56 28.33 25.04 20.43
C ALA A 56 27.51 25.60 19.25
N LYS A 57 27.60 24.96 18.08
CA LYS A 57 26.87 25.37 16.87
C LYS A 57 25.35 25.40 17.10
N GLY A 58 24.79 24.34 17.72
CA GLY A 58 23.38 24.29 18.00
C GLY A 58 22.92 25.39 18.96
N ARG A 59 23.65 25.62 20.06
CA ARG A 59 23.36 26.68 21.04
C ARG A 59 23.47 28.09 20.47
N ASP A 60 24.50 28.34 19.67
CA ASP A 60 24.72 29.65 19.07
C ASP A 60 23.58 30.00 18.11
N LEU A 61 23.13 29.04 17.30
CA LEU A 61 21.97 29.22 16.45
C LEU A 61 20.69 29.41 17.26
N ALA A 62 20.49 28.63 18.33
CA ALA A 62 19.31 28.77 19.20
C ALA A 62 19.23 30.13 19.86
N ALA A 63 20.38 30.72 20.23
CA ALA A 63 20.43 32.04 20.85
C ALA A 63 19.86 33.14 19.94
N LEU A 64 19.94 32.98 18.62
CA LEU A 64 19.35 33.93 17.66
C LEU A 64 17.82 33.93 17.71
N PHE A 65 17.20 32.77 18.00
CA PHE A 65 15.76 32.59 18.02
C PHE A 65 15.16 32.65 19.43
N GLY A 66 15.97 32.36 20.46
CA GLY A 66 15.51 32.17 21.85
C GLY A 66 15.29 33.43 22.67
N THR A 67 15.80 34.57 22.24
CA THR A 67 15.75 35.82 23.02
C THR A 67 14.47 36.62 22.80
N GLY A 68 13.63 36.19 21.91
CA GLY A 68 12.55 36.98 21.33
C GLY A 68 11.17 36.81 21.94
N ILE A 69 11.00 36.02 22.94
CA ILE A 69 9.62 35.84 23.43
C ILE A 69 9.58 36.04 24.93
N ILE A 70 9.08 37.15 25.33
CA ILE A 70 8.29 37.21 26.55
C ILE A 70 7.68 38.58 26.72
N SER A 71 6.42 38.70 26.53
CA SER A 71 5.50 39.26 27.51
C SER A 71 4.08 38.95 27.07
N ASN A 72 3.33 38.37 27.98
CA ASN A 72 1.87 38.41 28.03
C ASN A 72 1.17 38.94 26.77
N ASN A 73 0.76 38.07 25.87
CA ASN A 73 -0.11 38.33 24.72
C ASN A 73 0.43 39.05 23.48
N ASP A 74 1.71 39.40 23.40
CA ASP A 74 2.27 40.01 22.19
C ASP A 74 3.37 39.12 21.60
N PHE A 75 2.95 38.05 20.95
CA PHE A 75 3.84 37.11 20.25
C PHE A 75 4.56 37.73 19.04
N THR A 76 4.18 38.95 18.66
CA THR A 76 4.62 39.57 17.42
C THR A 76 5.84 40.50 17.58
N ALA A 77 6.16 40.98 18.80
CA ALA A 77 7.09 42.08 18.95
C ALA A 77 8.58 41.70 18.87
N GLU A 78 8.95 40.44 19.07
CA GLU A 78 10.37 40.05 19.22
C GLU A 78 10.83 38.84 18.39
N PHE A 79 9.92 38.04 17.81
CA PHE A 79 10.33 36.99 16.86
C PHE A 79 10.57 37.64 15.51
N LYS A 80 11.83 38.02 15.26
CA LYS A 80 12.23 38.69 14.01
C LYS A 80 12.16 37.67 12.87
N GLY A 81 11.05 37.67 12.12
CA GLY A 81 10.83 36.79 10.96
C GLY A 81 11.97 36.85 9.95
N GLU A 82 12.59 38.03 9.76
CA GLU A 82 13.76 38.18 8.92
C GLU A 82 14.95 37.31 9.35
N LEU A 83 15.18 37.11 10.66
CA LEU A 83 16.23 36.22 11.17
C LEU A 83 15.96 34.77 10.83
N VAL A 84 14.70 34.30 10.90
CA VAL A 84 14.33 32.94 10.50
C VAL A 84 14.76 32.69 9.06
N HIS A 85 14.37 33.58 8.14
CA HIS A 85 14.68 33.43 6.73
C HIS A 85 16.15 33.47 6.41
N GLN A 86 16.89 34.34 7.11
CA GLN A 86 18.36 34.44 6.96
C GLN A 86 19.07 33.14 7.37
N HIS A 87 18.55 32.44 8.38
CA HIS A 87 19.20 31.27 8.94
C HIS A 87 18.55 29.93 8.56
N ILE A 88 17.57 29.92 7.66
CA ILE A 88 16.89 28.69 7.25
C ILE A 88 17.85 27.69 6.59
N GLY A 89 18.86 28.18 5.87
CA GLY A 89 19.90 27.34 5.30
C GLY A 89 20.76 26.64 6.37
N GLU A 90 21.06 27.34 7.44
CA GLU A 90 21.82 26.78 8.57
C GLU A 90 21.01 25.73 9.33
N LEU A 91 19.67 25.92 9.49
CA LEU A 91 18.77 24.94 10.05
C LEU A 91 18.72 23.66 9.21
N LYS A 92 18.65 23.76 7.88
CA LYS A 92 18.68 22.60 6.99
C LYS A 92 19.98 21.81 7.13
N HIS A 93 21.12 22.48 7.27
CA HIS A 93 22.39 21.82 7.53
C HIS A 93 22.45 21.20 8.93
N LEU A 94 21.87 21.88 9.92
CA LEU A 94 21.83 21.39 11.30
C LEU A 94 21.08 20.06 11.41
N ALA A 95 20.02 19.88 10.64
CA ALA A 95 19.23 18.63 10.59
C ALA A 95 20.05 17.38 10.20
N GLY A 96 21.22 17.57 9.57
CA GLY A 96 22.18 16.50 9.27
C GLY A 96 22.98 16.00 10.49
N ASP A 97 22.98 16.74 11.62
CA ASP A 97 23.70 16.38 12.84
C ASP A 97 22.73 16.34 14.04
N ALA A 98 22.47 15.14 14.55
CA ALA A 98 21.50 14.91 15.62
C ALA A 98 21.91 15.60 16.95
N ASP A 99 23.21 15.63 17.29
CA ASP A 99 23.70 16.21 18.53
C ASP A 99 23.68 17.76 18.48
N ALA A 100 23.99 18.34 17.33
CA ALA A 100 23.84 19.77 17.09
C ALA A 100 22.38 20.21 17.09
N SER A 101 21.52 19.43 16.45
CA SER A 101 20.05 19.62 16.48
C SER A 101 19.49 19.55 17.91
N ALA A 102 19.95 18.59 18.71
CA ALA A 102 19.54 18.48 20.11
C ALA A 102 19.99 19.69 20.94
N ALA A 103 21.20 20.19 20.71
CA ALA A 103 21.67 21.38 21.38
C ALA A 103 20.89 22.65 20.97
N PHE A 104 20.49 22.74 19.70
CA PHE A 104 19.60 23.78 19.20
C PHE A 104 18.24 23.75 19.89
N VAL A 105 17.55 22.60 19.85
CA VAL A 105 16.20 22.45 20.45
C VAL A 105 16.23 22.67 21.95
N ALA A 106 17.25 22.16 22.65
CA ALA A 106 17.46 22.39 24.09
C ALA A 106 17.76 23.86 24.42
N GLY A 107 18.38 24.60 23.49
CA GLY A 107 18.69 26.02 23.64
C GLY A 107 17.52 26.96 23.40
N LEU A 108 16.47 26.51 22.71
CA LEU A 108 15.25 27.29 22.53
C LEU A 108 14.45 27.36 23.85
N SER A 109 13.78 28.49 24.08
CA SER A 109 12.88 28.61 25.23
C SER A 109 11.63 27.71 25.05
N GLY A 110 11.01 27.28 26.16
CA GLY A 110 9.79 26.46 26.12
C GLY A 110 8.67 27.05 25.26
N PRO A 111 8.31 28.34 25.43
CA PRO A 111 7.32 29.00 24.58
C PRO A 111 7.65 28.97 23.09
N VAL A 112 8.93 29.13 22.70
CA VAL A 112 9.36 29.02 21.29
C VAL A 112 9.18 27.60 20.79
N ARG A 113 9.64 26.60 21.53
CA ARG A 113 9.48 25.18 21.13
C ARG A 113 8.03 24.79 20.95
N GLN A 114 7.14 25.28 21.83
CA GLN A 114 5.72 24.91 21.85
C GLN A 114 4.89 25.67 20.79
N GLY A 115 5.21 26.93 20.54
CA GLY A 115 4.43 27.80 19.66
C GLY A 115 5.09 28.08 18.30
N LEU A 116 6.15 27.35 17.92
CA LEU A 116 6.94 27.65 16.74
C LEU A 116 6.11 27.71 15.43
N PRO A 117 5.15 26.81 15.14
CA PRO A 117 4.30 26.97 13.97
C PRO A 117 3.55 28.31 13.92
N ASN A 118 2.93 28.73 15.02
CA ASN A 118 2.26 30.03 15.10
C ASN A 118 3.23 31.21 14.95
N LEU A 119 4.40 31.11 15.54
CA LEU A 119 5.43 32.13 15.43
C LEU A 119 5.91 32.33 14.00
N LEU A 120 6.15 31.24 13.27
CA LEU A 120 6.54 31.28 11.86
C LEU A 120 5.44 31.90 10.99
N LEU A 121 4.19 31.60 11.27
CA LEU A 121 3.08 32.16 10.54
C LEU A 121 2.94 33.68 10.75
N ASN A 122 3.08 34.13 12.00
CA ASN A 122 2.99 35.53 12.36
C ASN A 122 4.10 36.40 11.74
N THR A 123 5.13 35.79 11.14
CA THR A 123 6.11 36.53 10.32
C THR A 123 5.50 37.08 9.02
N GLY A 124 4.32 36.60 8.61
CA GLY A 124 3.69 36.97 7.34
C GLY A 124 4.43 36.48 6.10
N SER A 125 5.36 35.55 6.25
CA SER A 125 6.21 35.08 5.16
C SER A 125 5.51 34.08 4.25
N SER A 126 5.69 34.24 2.94
CA SER A 126 5.24 33.28 1.93
C SER A 126 5.99 31.93 1.99
N THR A 127 7.10 31.83 2.75
CA THR A 127 7.92 30.63 2.90
C THR A 127 7.61 29.84 4.17
N ALA A 128 6.65 30.27 5.00
CA ALA A 128 6.32 29.67 6.30
C ALA A 128 6.23 28.14 6.27
N ARG A 129 5.63 27.56 5.22
CA ARG A 129 5.55 26.10 5.04
C ARG A 129 6.91 25.43 4.87
N ALA A 130 7.80 26.02 4.08
CA ALA A 130 9.14 25.48 3.86
C ALA A 130 10.02 25.65 5.11
N ASP A 131 9.79 26.71 5.86
CA ASP A 131 10.50 26.99 7.10
C ASP A 131 10.06 26.02 8.20
N LEU A 132 8.76 25.76 8.33
CA LEU A 132 8.26 24.74 9.25
C LEU A 132 8.86 23.35 8.93
N ALA A 133 8.95 22.98 7.66
CA ALA A 133 9.56 21.71 7.27
C ALA A 133 11.05 21.62 7.68
N ALA A 134 11.81 22.73 7.58
CA ALA A 134 13.20 22.78 8.03
C ALA A 134 13.32 22.63 9.55
N PHE A 135 12.45 23.31 10.31
CA PHE A 135 12.39 23.13 11.77
C PHE A 135 11.98 21.71 12.14
N SER A 136 10.96 21.15 11.50
CA SER A 136 10.53 19.76 11.72
C SER A 136 11.68 18.77 11.55
N ALA A 137 12.48 18.93 10.51
CA ALA A 137 13.66 18.09 10.28
C ALA A 137 14.69 18.20 11.42
N VAL A 138 14.93 19.41 11.92
CA VAL A 138 15.84 19.64 13.08
C VAL A 138 15.26 19.03 14.35
N PHE A 139 13.98 19.22 14.62
CA PHE A 139 13.33 18.65 15.80
C PHE A 139 13.34 17.12 15.78
N GLY A 140 13.09 16.52 14.62
CA GLY A 140 13.20 15.07 14.45
C GLY A 140 14.63 14.55 14.60
N ALA A 141 15.61 15.26 14.06
CA ALA A 141 17.03 14.93 14.25
C ALA A 141 17.43 15.02 15.74
N ALA A 142 17.01 16.07 16.44
CA ALA A 142 17.26 16.25 17.86
C ALA A 142 16.76 15.07 18.72
N LEU A 143 15.61 14.51 18.37
CA LEU A 143 15.03 13.36 19.06
C LEU A 143 15.78 12.04 18.81
N ARG A 144 16.65 11.99 17.79
CA ARG A 144 17.55 10.86 17.49
C ARG A 144 18.92 10.98 18.13
N ALA A 145 19.23 12.09 18.81
CA ALA A 145 20.54 12.31 19.42
C ALA A 145 20.88 11.21 20.44
N THR A 146 22.08 10.65 20.31
CA THR A 146 22.55 9.57 21.20
C THR A 146 23.07 10.10 22.54
N LYS A 147 23.49 11.36 22.57
CA LYS A 147 23.97 12.05 23.76
C LYS A 147 23.24 13.40 23.89
N PRO A 148 21.97 13.39 24.25
CA PRO A 148 21.19 14.63 24.31
C PRO A 148 21.69 15.56 25.43
N PRO A 149 21.74 16.88 25.20
CA PRO A 149 22.03 17.85 26.24
C PRO A 149 20.90 17.94 27.28
N PRO A 150 21.13 18.47 28.48
CA PRO A 150 20.16 18.49 29.58
C PRO A 150 18.79 19.06 29.23
N GLY A 151 18.68 20.09 28.40
CA GLY A 151 17.42 20.70 27.98
C GLY A 151 16.51 19.79 27.13
N MET A 152 17.05 18.71 26.53
CA MET A 152 16.24 17.74 25.78
C MET A 152 15.27 16.94 26.65
N ALA A 153 15.64 16.66 27.90
CA ALA A 153 14.73 15.99 28.83
C ALA A 153 13.49 16.84 29.16
N GLU A 154 13.63 18.16 29.15
CA GLU A 154 12.52 19.09 29.29
C GLU A 154 11.61 19.04 28.04
N TYR A 155 12.20 19.15 26.87
CA TYR A 155 11.44 19.04 25.62
C TYR A 155 10.66 17.71 25.49
N GLN A 156 11.27 16.58 25.86
CA GLN A 156 10.58 15.28 25.85
C GLN A 156 9.40 15.24 26.84
N ARG A 157 9.52 15.94 28.01
CA ARG A 157 8.39 16.08 28.94
C ARG A 157 7.29 16.99 28.37
N GLU A 158 7.66 18.07 27.69
CA GLU A 158 6.71 18.95 27.01
C GLU A 158 5.92 18.19 25.94
N LEU A 159 6.60 17.36 25.12
CA LEU A 159 5.92 16.50 24.13
C LEU A 159 4.93 15.51 24.74
N ALA A 160 5.18 15.08 25.97
CA ALA A 160 4.38 14.09 26.66
C ALA A 160 3.29 14.67 27.57
N ALA A 161 3.28 15.98 27.77
CA ALA A 161 2.34 16.60 28.70
C ALA A 161 0.91 16.66 28.13
N PRO A 162 -0.13 16.48 28.96
CA PRO A 162 -1.49 16.76 28.55
C PRO A 162 -1.61 18.19 28.02
N THR A 163 -2.47 18.41 27.04
CA THR A 163 -2.52 19.68 26.34
C THR A 163 -3.93 19.95 25.83
N ASN A 164 -4.22 21.21 25.52
CA ASN A 164 -5.44 21.57 24.79
C ASN A 164 -5.26 21.27 23.29
N ALA A 165 -6.34 21.35 22.52
CA ALA A 165 -6.36 21.04 21.09
C ALA A 165 -5.35 21.87 20.28
N ASP A 166 -5.19 23.17 20.60
CA ASP A 166 -4.24 24.05 19.90
C ASP A 166 -2.78 23.63 20.15
N ALA A 167 -2.38 23.45 21.40
CA ALA A 167 -1.01 23.01 21.71
C ALA A 167 -0.73 21.58 21.20
N ALA A 168 -1.74 20.72 21.11
CA ALA A 168 -1.60 19.41 20.46
C ALA A 168 -1.34 19.56 18.96
N TRP A 169 -2.11 20.42 18.31
CA TRP A 169 -1.91 20.71 16.89
C TRP A 169 -0.49 21.25 16.59
N GLN A 170 -0.02 22.23 17.38
CA GLN A 170 1.33 22.81 17.24
C GLN A 170 2.43 21.72 17.30
N ARG A 171 2.31 20.78 18.23
CA ARG A 171 3.26 19.67 18.38
C ARG A 171 3.23 18.71 17.20
N LEU A 172 2.01 18.33 16.76
CA LEU A 172 1.83 17.46 15.62
C LEU A 172 2.37 18.11 14.34
N ALA A 173 2.12 19.40 14.14
CA ALA A 173 2.65 20.15 13.00
C ALA A 173 4.17 20.14 12.93
N LEU A 174 4.85 20.28 14.09
CA LEU A 174 6.31 20.17 14.18
C LEU A 174 6.83 18.74 13.92
N LEU A 175 6.04 17.71 14.24
CA LEU A 175 6.47 16.32 14.06
C LEU A 175 6.12 15.76 12.69
N LYS A 176 5.19 16.39 11.95
CA LYS A 176 4.84 15.95 10.59
C LYS A 176 6.06 16.02 9.67
N GLY A 177 6.45 14.87 9.12
CA GLY A 177 7.61 14.75 8.23
C GLY A 177 8.98 14.97 8.89
N SER A 178 9.03 15.00 10.23
CA SER A 178 10.27 15.26 10.97
C SER A 178 11.28 14.10 10.95
N GLY A 179 10.83 12.88 10.65
CA GLY A 179 11.64 11.66 10.82
C GLY A 179 12.02 11.40 12.28
N ALA A 180 11.21 11.84 13.24
CA ALA A 180 11.39 11.51 14.66
C ALA A 180 11.26 9.99 14.91
N PRO A 181 11.81 9.47 16.03
CA PRO A 181 11.66 8.05 16.36
C PRO A 181 10.18 7.62 16.48
N SER A 182 9.86 6.41 16.00
CA SER A 182 8.50 5.87 15.96
C SER A 182 7.76 5.97 17.31
N GLN A 183 8.46 5.72 18.42
CA GLN A 183 7.89 5.83 19.76
C GLN A 183 7.45 7.25 20.11
N VAL A 184 8.18 8.26 19.64
CA VAL A 184 7.83 9.68 19.87
C VAL A 184 6.63 10.05 19.02
N LEU A 185 6.62 9.67 17.74
CA LEU A 185 5.48 9.88 16.85
C LEU A 185 4.21 9.24 17.42
N ALA A 186 4.29 7.96 17.78
CA ALA A 186 3.17 7.22 18.37
C ALA A 186 2.65 7.87 19.66
N ARG A 187 3.55 8.20 20.59
CA ARG A 187 3.18 8.82 21.87
C ARG A 187 2.50 10.17 21.68
N THR A 188 3.02 11.01 20.77
CA THR A 188 2.45 12.34 20.53
C THR A 188 1.10 12.25 19.82
N ALA A 189 0.96 11.38 18.85
CA ALA A 189 -0.33 11.14 18.19
C ALA A 189 -1.39 10.63 19.18
N ARG A 190 -0.99 9.75 20.09
CA ARG A 190 -1.89 9.22 21.14
C ARG A 190 -2.44 10.28 22.07
N LEU A 191 -1.73 11.38 22.34
CA LEU A 191 -2.27 12.45 23.17
C LEU A 191 -3.61 12.99 22.65
N VAL A 192 -3.77 13.03 21.32
CA VAL A 192 -5.02 13.43 20.67
C VAL A 192 -5.98 12.24 20.54
N LEU A 193 -5.49 11.11 20.06
CA LEU A 193 -6.33 9.96 19.76
C LEU A 193 -6.91 9.28 21.01
N ASP A 194 -6.24 9.33 22.15
CA ASP A 194 -6.76 8.86 23.44
C ASP A 194 -7.91 9.75 23.96
N GLU A 195 -7.78 11.07 23.83
CA GLU A 195 -8.85 12.01 24.19
C GLU A 195 -10.03 11.91 23.21
N PHE A 196 -9.75 11.78 21.92
CA PHE A 196 -10.76 11.51 20.90
C PHE A 196 -11.55 10.22 21.18
N ALA A 197 -10.88 9.14 21.57
CA ALA A 197 -11.55 7.90 21.93
C ALA A 197 -12.46 8.04 23.18
N ALA A 198 -12.12 8.96 24.08
CA ALA A 198 -12.94 9.26 25.26
C ALA A 198 -14.16 10.13 24.94
N ASP A 199 -14.05 11.05 23.98
CA ASP A 199 -15.15 11.93 23.53
C ASP A 199 -15.08 12.17 22.00
N PRO A 200 -15.60 11.24 21.19
CA PRO A 200 -15.59 11.37 19.73
C PRO A 200 -16.45 12.52 19.18
N GLY A 201 -17.38 13.03 20.01
CA GLY A 201 -18.28 14.12 19.65
C GLY A 201 -17.67 15.51 19.80
N GLN A 202 -16.52 15.63 20.46
CA GLN A 202 -15.84 16.90 20.67
C GLN A 202 -15.33 17.48 19.34
N ASP A 203 -15.29 18.82 19.27
CA ASP A 203 -14.62 19.50 18.16
C ASP A 203 -13.10 19.49 18.36
N TRP A 204 -12.41 18.84 17.42
CA TRP A 204 -10.95 18.64 17.43
C TRP A 204 -10.22 19.67 16.57
N PHE A 205 -10.90 20.71 16.11
CA PHE A 205 -10.24 21.82 15.45
C PHE A 205 -9.39 22.61 16.46
N GLY A 206 -8.10 22.65 16.22
CA GLY A 206 -7.17 23.49 16.97
C GLY A 206 -6.84 24.77 16.19
N GLY A 207 -6.92 25.96 16.81
CA GLY A 207 -6.45 27.23 16.28
C GLY A 207 -7.33 27.95 15.24
N ALA A 208 -6.87 29.09 14.71
CA ALA A 208 -7.60 29.89 13.74
C ALA A 208 -7.52 29.30 12.33
N LEU A 209 -8.65 29.26 11.61
CA LEU A 209 -8.83 28.65 10.26
C LEU A 209 -7.79 29.08 9.21
N ASP A 210 -7.23 30.31 9.31
CA ASP A 210 -6.27 30.82 8.35
C ASP A 210 -4.85 30.27 8.54
N GLU A 211 -4.53 29.77 9.74
CA GLU A 211 -3.20 29.25 10.09
C GLU A 211 -2.92 27.91 9.41
N TYR A 212 -3.89 27.03 9.34
CA TYR A 212 -3.72 25.69 8.76
C TYR A 212 -3.56 25.69 7.26
N ARG A 213 -4.30 26.58 6.59
CA ARG A 213 -4.24 26.75 5.13
C ARG A 213 -2.87 27.22 4.67
N ALA A 214 -2.22 28.10 5.43
CA ALA A 214 -0.88 28.58 5.12
C ALA A 214 0.17 27.45 5.12
N TYR A 215 0.04 26.49 6.03
CA TYR A 215 0.94 25.33 6.09
C TYR A 215 0.53 24.18 5.15
N GLY A 216 -0.69 24.18 4.64
CA GLY A 216 -1.26 23.05 3.93
C GLY A 216 -1.36 21.81 4.82
N LEU A 217 -1.63 22.02 6.11
CA LEU A 217 -1.89 21.00 7.11
C LEU A 217 -3.38 21.00 7.46
N PRO A 218 -3.97 19.85 7.87
CA PRO A 218 -5.36 19.83 8.31
C PRO A 218 -5.52 20.62 9.62
N GLY A 219 -6.64 21.33 9.76
CA GLY A 219 -7.01 22.02 11.00
C GLY A 219 -7.49 21.05 12.08
N ASP A 220 -7.98 19.90 11.67
CA ASP A 220 -8.41 18.83 12.56
C ASP A 220 -7.20 18.07 13.15
N SER A 221 -7.08 18.09 14.49
CA SER A 221 -5.96 17.47 15.19
C SER A 221 -5.96 15.94 15.11
N VAL A 222 -7.13 15.30 14.95
CA VAL A 222 -7.22 13.84 14.74
C VAL A 222 -6.63 13.47 13.38
N THR A 223 -6.99 14.21 12.33
CA THR A 223 -6.42 14.04 11.00
C THR A 223 -4.90 14.25 11.01
N LEU A 224 -4.45 15.31 11.66
CA LEU A 224 -3.01 15.60 11.74
C LEU A 224 -2.26 14.52 12.53
N ALA A 225 -2.85 13.99 13.61
CA ALA A 225 -2.28 12.87 14.37
C ALA A 225 -2.10 11.61 13.50
N LEU A 226 -3.13 11.27 12.71
CA LEU A 226 -3.04 10.17 11.73
C LEU A 226 -1.97 10.45 10.68
N GLN A 227 -1.91 11.66 10.12
CA GLN A 227 -0.91 12.03 9.14
C GLN A 227 0.53 11.99 9.69
N VAL A 228 0.74 12.25 10.96
CA VAL A 228 2.08 12.20 11.60
C VAL A 228 2.62 10.79 11.64
N ILE A 229 1.76 9.79 11.83
CA ILE A 229 2.17 8.38 11.91
C ILE A 229 2.03 7.62 10.58
N ALA A 230 1.31 8.16 9.60
CA ALA A 230 0.91 7.46 8.37
C ALA A 230 2.07 6.89 7.54
N ASP A 231 3.29 7.36 7.73
CA ASP A 231 4.48 6.90 6.99
C ASP A 231 5.39 5.99 7.86
N ASP A 232 4.98 5.67 9.10
CA ASP A 232 5.78 4.86 10.05
C ASP A 232 4.97 3.64 10.57
N PRO A 233 5.22 2.43 10.05
CA PRO A 233 4.44 1.24 10.40
C PRO A 233 4.57 0.85 11.88
N VAL A 234 5.70 1.15 12.52
CA VAL A 234 5.91 0.88 13.95
C VAL A 234 5.07 1.84 14.80
N ALA A 235 5.07 3.12 14.44
CA ALA A 235 4.26 4.12 15.13
C ALA A 235 2.76 3.81 14.98
N VAL A 236 2.30 3.46 13.77
CA VAL A 236 0.91 3.07 13.50
C VAL A 236 0.51 1.89 14.40
N ARG A 237 1.24 0.78 14.32
CA ARG A 237 0.91 -0.42 15.10
C ARG A 237 0.90 -0.15 16.60
N SER A 238 1.85 0.66 17.10
CA SER A 238 1.88 1.06 18.52
C SER A 238 0.66 1.87 18.91
N VAL A 239 0.24 2.85 18.10
CA VAL A 239 -0.96 3.65 18.37
C VAL A 239 -2.19 2.75 18.45
N PHE A 240 -2.41 1.91 17.46
CA PHE A 240 -3.60 1.05 17.42
C PHE A 240 -3.57 -0.10 18.44
N ALA A 241 -2.42 -0.45 18.98
CA ALA A 241 -2.31 -1.40 20.08
C ALA A 241 -2.74 -0.79 21.42
N GLU A 242 -2.54 0.53 21.60
CA GLU A 242 -2.63 1.17 22.92
C GLU A 242 -3.61 2.36 23.01
N MET A 243 -4.22 2.80 21.89
CA MET A 243 -5.18 3.91 21.85
C MET A 243 -6.37 3.66 22.78
N GLY A 244 -6.78 4.69 23.51
CA GLY A 244 -7.83 4.64 24.52
C GLY A 244 -7.25 4.58 25.93
N ARG A 245 -7.87 5.32 26.87
CA ARG A 245 -7.47 5.37 28.30
C ARG A 245 -8.53 4.74 29.17
N PRO A 246 -8.17 4.14 30.31
CA PRO A 246 -9.17 3.75 31.28
C PRO A 246 -10.08 4.93 31.66
N PRO A 247 -11.41 4.74 31.76
CA PRO A 247 -12.11 3.46 31.73
C PRO A 247 -12.44 2.93 30.32
N VAL A 248 -12.03 3.58 29.24
CA VAL A 248 -12.33 3.18 27.87
C VAL A 248 -11.29 2.16 27.40
N GLU A 249 -11.66 0.90 27.45
CA GLU A 249 -10.85 -0.19 26.90
C GLU A 249 -11.44 -0.62 25.56
N LEU A 250 -10.74 -0.33 24.47
CA LEU A 250 -11.12 -0.69 23.11
C LEU A 250 -10.18 -1.77 22.56
N THR A 251 -10.75 -2.72 21.85
CA THR A 251 -9.96 -3.63 21.00
C THR A 251 -9.44 -2.87 19.77
N ARG A 252 -8.46 -3.43 19.04
CA ARG A 252 -7.93 -2.77 17.83
C ARG A 252 -9.00 -2.59 16.75
N PRO A 253 -9.88 -3.57 16.45
CA PRO A 253 -11.00 -3.34 15.53
C PRO A 253 -11.94 -2.22 15.97
N GLU A 254 -12.25 -2.11 17.26
CA GLU A 254 -13.11 -1.03 17.78
C GLU A 254 -12.47 0.35 17.61
N ARG A 255 -11.15 0.46 17.80
CA ARG A 255 -10.39 1.70 17.52
C ARG A 255 -10.44 2.09 16.05
N MET A 256 -10.27 1.12 15.16
CA MET A 256 -10.37 1.32 13.71
C MET A 256 -11.77 1.76 13.32
N ASN A 257 -12.80 1.07 13.81
CA ASN A 257 -14.19 1.39 13.53
C ASN A 257 -14.56 2.80 14.01
N LEU A 258 -14.12 3.19 15.20
CA LEU A 258 -14.34 4.54 15.75
C LEU A 258 -13.77 5.62 14.83
N LEU A 259 -12.58 5.42 14.29
CA LEU A 259 -11.95 6.35 13.37
C LEU A 259 -12.59 6.34 11.97
N PHE A 260 -13.05 5.20 11.49
CA PHE A 260 -13.83 5.13 10.24
C PHE A 260 -15.17 5.85 10.37
N GLU A 261 -15.88 5.67 11.47
CA GLU A 261 -17.12 6.42 11.75
C GLU A 261 -16.86 7.94 11.81
N TYR A 262 -15.77 8.36 12.43
CA TYR A 262 -15.36 9.76 12.42
C TYR A 262 -15.08 10.26 11.00
N ALA A 263 -14.34 9.51 10.20
CA ALA A 263 -13.98 9.88 8.83
C ALA A 263 -15.20 9.99 7.89
N ARG A 264 -16.26 9.19 8.11
CA ARG A 264 -17.50 9.25 7.32
C ARG A 264 -18.24 10.58 7.44
N HIS A 265 -18.03 11.30 8.54
CA HIS A 265 -18.73 12.55 8.86
C HIS A 265 -17.84 13.79 8.77
N ARG A 266 -16.63 13.65 8.24
CA ARG A 266 -15.62 14.70 8.14
C ARG A 266 -15.12 14.89 6.71
N ASP A 267 -14.15 15.79 6.55
CA ASP A 267 -13.52 16.10 5.26
C ASP A 267 -12.71 14.93 4.71
N ALA A 268 -12.46 14.96 3.40
CA ALA A 268 -11.71 13.93 2.67
C ALA A 268 -10.32 13.64 3.24
N ASP A 269 -9.66 14.62 3.85
CA ASP A 269 -8.32 14.50 4.41
C ASP A 269 -8.25 13.51 5.58
N VAL A 270 -9.32 13.41 6.39
CA VAL A 270 -9.39 12.42 7.51
C VAL A 270 -9.38 11.01 6.96
N ALA A 271 -10.23 10.77 5.96
CA ALA A 271 -10.38 9.45 5.37
C ALA A 271 -9.12 9.02 4.59
N ASP A 272 -8.47 9.96 3.87
CA ASP A 272 -7.18 9.71 3.22
C ASP A 272 -6.10 9.34 4.25
N ALA A 273 -5.95 10.14 5.31
CA ALA A 273 -4.98 9.89 6.36
C ALA A 273 -5.22 8.54 7.06
N LEU A 274 -6.49 8.18 7.32
CA LEU A 274 -6.86 6.90 7.92
C LEU A 274 -6.57 5.74 6.97
N GLY A 275 -6.95 5.85 5.69
CA GLY A 275 -6.67 4.83 4.68
C GLY A 275 -5.16 4.54 4.57
N ARG A 276 -4.34 5.58 4.45
CA ARG A 276 -2.87 5.46 4.43
C ARG A 276 -2.34 4.83 5.73
N THR A 277 -2.89 5.20 6.87
CA THR A 277 -2.52 4.61 8.16
C THR A 277 -2.83 3.11 8.19
N MET A 278 -4.00 2.68 7.67
CA MET A 278 -4.34 1.26 7.55
C MET A 278 -3.36 0.51 6.64
N ALA A 279 -3.08 1.05 5.45
CA ALA A 279 -2.12 0.45 4.52
C ALA A 279 -0.71 0.34 5.12
N THR A 280 -0.22 1.40 5.76
CA THR A 280 1.11 1.43 6.38
C THR A 280 1.21 0.44 7.55
N GLY A 281 0.23 0.42 8.46
CA GLY A 281 0.20 -0.53 9.58
C GLY A 281 0.16 -1.98 9.13
N SER A 282 -0.45 -2.24 7.99
CA SER A 282 -0.52 -3.54 7.32
C SER A 282 0.75 -3.91 6.53
N GLY A 283 1.78 -3.07 6.50
CA GLY A 283 3.04 -3.37 5.81
C GLY A 283 3.03 -3.17 4.30
N VAL A 284 1.96 -2.60 3.71
CA VAL A 284 1.79 -2.45 2.25
C VAL A 284 2.99 -1.75 1.59
N HIS A 285 3.56 -0.72 2.23
CA HIS A 285 4.61 0.11 1.63
C HIS A 285 6.04 -0.29 2.01
N ASN A 286 6.22 -1.21 2.96
CA ASN A 286 7.54 -1.53 3.52
C ASN A 286 7.84 -3.03 3.61
N GLU A 287 6.88 -3.89 3.28
CA GLU A 287 7.03 -5.34 3.22
C GLU A 287 6.64 -5.83 1.82
N GLN A 288 7.00 -7.07 1.49
CA GLN A 288 6.68 -7.62 0.17
C GLN A 288 5.29 -8.27 0.17
N PRO A 289 4.49 -8.08 -0.89
CA PRO A 289 3.23 -8.79 -1.03
C PRO A 289 3.39 -10.30 -0.86
N GLY A 290 2.49 -10.92 -0.08
CA GLY A 290 2.53 -12.35 0.23
C GLY A 290 3.64 -12.81 1.19
N ALA A 291 4.45 -11.88 1.73
CA ALA A 291 5.54 -12.17 2.67
C ALA A 291 5.59 -11.16 3.83
N HIS A 292 4.42 -10.93 4.43
CA HIS A 292 4.26 -9.99 5.53
C HIS A 292 4.70 -10.57 6.88
N SER A 293 5.18 -9.68 7.76
CA SER A 293 5.47 -10.04 9.16
C SER A 293 4.18 -10.40 9.90
N ALA A 294 4.29 -11.19 10.96
CA ALA A 294 3.13 -11.58 11.76
C ALA A 294 2.36 -10.37 12.35
N ASP A 295 3.10 -9.32 12.74
CA ASP A 295 2.49 -8.09 13.27
C ASP A 295 1.74 -7.31 12.19
N ALA A 296 2.29 -7.23 10.96
CA ALA A 296 1.64 -6.62 9.82
C ALA A 296 0.39 -7.40 9.41
N ALA A 297 0.49 -8.73 9.32
CA ALA A 297 -0.63 -9.60 8.99
C ALA A 297 -1.77 -9.53 10.03
N ALA A 298 -1.43 -9.51 11.33
CA ALA A 298 -2.43 -9.35 12.38
C ALA A 298 -3.10 -7.96 12.34
N PHE A 299 -2.35 -6.91 11.99
CA PHE A 299 -2.92 -5.58 11.78
C PHE A 299 -3.82 -5.54 10.53
N ALA A 300 -3.36 -6.12 9.42
CA ALA A 300 -4.13 -6.21 8.17
C ALA A 300 -5.44 -6.99 8.35
N PHE A 301 -5.41 -8.10 9.09
CA PHE A 301 -6.61 -8.86 9.42
C PHE A 301 -7.68 -7.99 10.07
N ASP A 302 -7.31 -7.22 11.09
CA ASP A 302 -8.24 -6.32 11.78
C ASP A 302 -8.69 -5.16 10.88
N ALA A 303 -7.78 -4.58 10.09
CA ALA A 303 -8.10 -3.50 9.15
C ALA A 303 -9.08 -3.96 8.06
N ILE A 304 -8.83 -5.12 7.46
CA ILE A 304 -9.69 -5.69 6.40
C ILE A 304 -11.06 -6.07 6.96
N THR A 305 -11.10 -6.79 8.08
CA THR A 305 -12.38 -7.24 8.66
C THR A 305 -13.23 -6.08 9.15
N THR A 306 -12.62 -5.04 9.74
CA THR A 306 -13.32 -3.82 10.13
C THR A 306 -13.83 -3.06 8.91
N SER A 307 -12.99 -2.85 7.90
CA SER A 307 -13.37 -2.15 6.67
C SER A 307 -14.45 -2.89 5.88
N ALA A 308 -14.44 -4.22 5.89
CA ALA A 308 -15.45 -5.04 5.22
C ALA A 308 -16.87 -4.77 5.72
N SER A 309 -17.03 -4.40 7.00
CA SER A 309 -18.33 -4.04 7.56
C SER A 309 -18.89 -2.72 7.00
N LEU A 310 -18.02 -1.82 6.53
CA LEU A 310 -18.41 -0.57 5.87
C LEU A 310 -18.81 -0.81 4.41
N GLY A 311 -18.11 -1.70 3.73
CA GLY A 311 -18.38 -2.04 2.34
C GLY A 311 -18.44 -0.79 1.44
N GLN A 312 -19.58 -0.58 0.77
CA GLN A 312 -19.80 0.57 -0.13
C GLN A 312 -19.84 1.94 0.57
N ASP A 313 -19.99 1.96 1.90
CA ASP A 313 -20.00 3.20 2.69
C ASP A 313 -18.59 3.69 3.05
N MET A 314 -17.55 3.02 2.53
CA MET A 314 -16.17 3.46 2.66
C MET A 314 -15.97 4.85 2.04
N PRO A 315 -15.42 5.83 2.79
CA PRO A 315 -15.14 7.15 2.25
C PRO A 315 -14.25 7.10 1.00
N ALA A 316 -14.60 7.87 -0.04
CA ALA A 316 -13.95 7.81 -1.35
C ALA A 316 -12.43 8.01 -1.30
N SER A 317 -11.94 8.92 -0.44
CA SER A 317 -10.49 9.18 -0.30
C SER A 317 -9.70 8.05 0.37
N ALA A 318 -10.36 7.14 1.12
CA ALA A 318 -9.71 5.95 1.69
C ALA A 318 -9.67 4.76 0.72
N GLN A 319 -10.52 4.74 -0.31
CA GLN A 319 -10.70 3.58 -1.19
C GLN A 319 -9.41 3.15 -1.90
N GLY A 320 -8.57 4.11 -2.33
CA GLY A 320 -7.28 3.80 -2.95
C GLY A 320 -6.36 2.99 -2.05
N SER A 321 -6.25 3.37 -0.78
CA SER A 321 -5.46 2.63 0.22
C SER A 321 -6.05 1.25 0.52
N MET A 322 -7.37 1.08 0.45
CA MET A 322 -8.01 -0.25 0.60
C MET A 322 -7.70 -1.15 -0.60
N ALA A 323 -7.65 -0.61 -1.81
CA ALA A 323 -7.23 -1.35 -2.99
C ALA A 323 -5.76 -1.79 -2.93
N GLU A 324 -4.86 -0.92 -2.46
CA GLU A 324 -3.46 -1.24 -2.22
C GLU A 324 -3.31 -2.34 -1.16
N LEU A 325 -4.11 -2.26 -0.09
CA LEU A 325 -4.15 -3.28 0.95
C LEU A 325 -4.62 -4.63 0.40
N ALA A 326 -5.71 -4.66 -0.40
CA ALA A 326 -6.18 -5.86 -1.07
C ALA A 326 -5.11 -6.45 -2.01
N ALA A 327 -4.43 -5.61 -2.78
CA ALA A 327 -3.37 -6.01 -3.70
C ALA A 327 -2.17 -6.66 -2.97
N SER A 328 -1.80 -6.11 -1.82
CA SER A 328 -0.69 -6.62 -1.00
C SER A 328 -1.02 -7.97 -0.32
N TYR A 329 -2.30 -8.21 -0.04
CA TYR A 329 -2.83 -9.41 0.61
C TYR A 329 -3.63 -10.31 -0.35
N GLY A 330 -3.16 -10.42 -1.59
CA GLY A 330 -3.81 -11.22 -2.64
C GLY A 330 -3.96 -12.70 -2.31
N HIS A 331 -3.04 -13.29 -1.56
CA HIS A 331 -3.14 -14.68 -1.10
C HIS A 331 -4.35 -14.88 -0.18
N GLU A 332 -4.58 -13.95 0.73
CA GLU A 332 -5.70 -13.92 1.67
C GLU A 332 -7.02 -13.66 0.93
N MET A 333 -7.00 -12.80 -0.09
CA MET A 333 -8.18 -12.52 -0.91
C MET A 333 -8.63 -13.75 -1.69
N ILE A 334 -7.70 -14.48 -2.34
CA ILE A 334 -8.02 -15.74 -3.04
C ILE A 334 -8.53 -16.79 -2.05
N ALA A 335 -7.83 -16.97 -0.92
CA ALA A 335 -8.25 -17.94 0.10
C ALA A 335 -9.64 -17.62 0.69
N GLY A 336 -9.91 -16.32 0.88
CA GLY A 336 -11.15 -15.80 1.44
C GLY A 336 -12.35 -15.93 0.50
N ALA A 337 -12.14 -15.79 -0.80
CA ALA A 337 -13.20 -15.84 -1.79
C ALA A 337 -13.75 -17.25 -2.07
N ARG A 338 -13.07 -18.31 -1.63
CA ARG A 338 -13.45 -19.69 -1.96
C ARG A 338 -14.74 -20.12 -1.30
N ILE A 339 -15.65 -20.70 -2.08
CA ILE A 339 -17.00 -21.11 -1.67
C ILE A 339 -17.19 -22.65 -1.70
N GLU A 340 -16.11 -23.42 -1.90
CA GLU A 340 -16.16 -24.86 -2.18
C GLU A 340 -16.98 -25.69 -1.18
N ASP A 341 -17.02 -25.29 0.08
CA ASP A 341 -17.56 -26.13 1.14
C ASP A 341 -19.02 -25.80 1.54
N GLY A 342 -19.67 -24.83 0.88
CA GLY A 342 -21.09 -24.49 1.14
C GLY A 342 -21.41 -24.06 2.58
N GLU A 343 -20.44 -24.11 3.48
CA GLU A 343 -20.58 -23.74 4.88
C GLU A 343 -20.14 -22.29 5.11
N SER A 344 -20.90 -21.58 5.94
CA SER A 344 -20.46 -20.28 6.45
C SER A 344 -19.22 -20.51 7.32
N ARG A 345 -18.10 -19.87 6.98
CA ARG A 345 -16.90 -19.85 7.80
C ARG A 345 -16.63 -18.45 8.31
N ASP A 346 -16.16 -18.37 9.53
CA ASP A 346 -15.71 -17.10 10.11
C ASP A 346 -14.29 -16.75 9.63
N SER A 347 -14.00 -15.45 9.61
CA SER A 347 -12.64 -14.98 9.40
C SER A 347 -11.76 -15.33 10.60
N GLY A 348 -10.49 -15.71 10.37
CA GLY A 348 -9.57 -16.09 11.45
C GLY A 348 -8.12 -16.20 11.01
N MET A 349 -7.21 -16.30 11.99
CA MET A 349 -5.77 -16.41 11.77
C MET A 349 -5.32 -17.84 11.43
N THR A 350 -6.19 -18.81 11.49
CA THR A 350 -5.88 -20.23 11.24
C THR A 350 -6.66 -20.77 10.06
N ALA A 351 -6.02 -21.67 9.29
CA ALA A 351 -6.66 -22.31 8.15
C ALA A 351 -7.94 -23.05 8.54
N PRO A 352 -9.04 -22.88 7.81
CA PRO A 352 -10.22 -23.71 7.94
C PRO A 352 -9.89 -25.18 7.63
N PRO A 353 -10.46 -26.15 8.37
CA PRO A 353 -10.05 -27.55 8.27
C PRO A 353 -10.34 -28.22 6.92
N HIS A 354 -11.26 -27.69 6.13
CA HIS A 354 -11.72 -28.28 4.86
C HIS A 354 -11.33 -27.50 3.61
N LEU A 355 -10.52 -26.46 3.75
CA LEU A 355 -10.11 -25.66 2.60
C LEU A 355 -9.09 -26.43 1.74
N SER A 356 -9.40 -26.70 0.47
CA SER A 356 -8.47 -27.37 -0.45
C SER A 356 -7.20 -26.55 -0.63
N THR A 357 -6.04 -27.22 -0.69
CA THR A 357 -4.75 -26.54 -0.83
C THR A 357 -4.53 -26.09 -2.28
N ILE A 358 -4.30 -24.80 -2.48
CA ILE A 358 -3.79 -24.25 -3.73
C ILE A 358 -2.26 -24.17 -3.62
N PRO A 359 -1.50 -24.85 -4.50
CA PRO A 359 -0.05 -24.81 -4.46
C PRO A 359 0.47 -23.38 -4.65
N GLY A 360 1.39 -22.97 -3.78
CA GLY A 360 1.96 -21.62 -3.82
C GLY A 360 1.12 -20.55 -3.11
N LEU A 361 -0.12 -20.86 -2.74
CA LEU A 361 -0.93 -19.94 -1.94
C LEU A 361 -0.55 -20.08 -0.46
N THR A 362 -0.09 -18.99 0.13
CA THR A 362 0.43 -18.95 1.50
C THR A 362 -0.21 -17.81 2.31
N PRO A 363 -1.54 -17.88 2.57
CA PRO A 363 -2.21 -16.82 3.31
C PRO A 363 -1.77 -16.79 4.78
N SER A 364 -1.53 -15.60 5.32
CA SER A 364 -1.21 -15.37 6.73
C SER A 364 -2.44 -15.42 7.64
N PHE A 365 -3.63 -15.20 7.04
CA PHE A 365 -4.94 -15.30 7.68
C PHE A 365 -6.01 -15.66 6.64
N TYR A 366 -7.21 -15.97 7.11
CA TYR A 366 -8.32 -16.40 6.27
C TYR A 366 -9.53 -15.51 6.51
N LEU A 367 -10.08 -14.97 5.43
CA LEU A 367 -11.33 -14.22 5.47
C LEU A 367 -12.52 -15.16 5.24
N SER A 368 -13.66 -14.80 5.78
CA SER A 368 -14.93 -15.41 5.33
C SER A 368 -15.26 -14.93 3.91
N PRO A 369 -15.99 -15.69 3.09
CA PRO A 369 -16.44 -15.23 1.79
C PRO A 369 -17.25 -13.93 1.86
N GLN A 370 -18.12 -13.81 2.87
CA GLN A 370 -18.88 -12.58 3.12
C GLN A 370 -17.94 -11.39 3.49
N GLY A 371 -16.93 -11.63 4.33
CA GLY A 371 -15.92 -10.62 4.67
C GLY A 371 -15.10 -10.19 3.46
N THR A 372 -14.68 -11.14 2.62
CA THR A 372 -13.97 -10.87 1.36
C THR A 372 -14.82 -9.99 0.44
N TYR A 373 -16.07 -10.36 0.21
CA TYR A 373 -17.00 -9.57 -0.60
C TYR A 373 -17.23 -8.17 -0.01
N GLY A 374 -17.44 -8.06 1.31
CA GLY A 374 -17.59 -6.79 2.01
C GLY A 374 -16.37 -5.89 1.81
N PHE A 375 -15.17 -6.46 1.90
CA PHE A 375 -13.93 -5.71 1.70
C PHE A 375 -13.74 -5.27 0.24
N LEU A 376 -14.03 -6.11 -0.74
CA LEU A 376 -13.99 -5.74 -2.16
C LEU A 376 -14.90 -4.54 -2.45
N LYS A 377 -16.07 -4.45 -1.83
CA LYS A 377 -16.97 -3.29 -1.98
C LYS A 377 -16.36 -1.97 -1.49
N THR A 378 -15.36 -2.01 -0.62
CA THR A 378 -14.75 -0.78 -0.09
C THR A 378 -14.04 0.06 -1.15
N PHE A 379 -13.62 -0.54 -2.27
CA PHE A 379 -12.87 0.16 -3.32
C PHE A 379 -13.39 -0.06 -4.75
N ALA A 380 -14.35 -0.98 -4.95
CA ALA A 380 -14.83 -1.36 -6.28
C ALA A 380 -15.65 -0.27 -7.01
N ALA A 381 -15.97 0.85 -6.34
CA ALA A 381 -16.75 1.94 -6.92
C ALA A 381 -16.03 2.63 -8.09
N GLU A 382 -14.73 2.81 -8.02
CA GLU A 382 -13.94 3.50 -9.03
C GLU A 382 -12.96 2.57 -9.74
N GLN A 383 -12.93 2.64 -11.08
CA GLN A 383 -12.07 1.80 -11.92
C GLN A 383 -10.57 1.91 -11.56
N LYS A 384 -10.07 3.12 -11.30
CA LYS A 384 -8.66 3.32 -10.94
C LYS A 384 -8.22 2.53 -9.68
N ASN A 385 -9.15 2.27 -8.75
CA ASN A 385 -8.88 1.52 -7.54
C ASN A 385 -8.86 0.01 -7.84
N THR A 386 -9.82 -0.48 -8.65
CA THR A 386 -9.81 -1.87 -9.11
C THR A 386 -8.58 -2.18 -9.97
N ASP A 387 -8.13 -1.26 -10.84
CA ASP A 387 -6.93 -1.45 -11.67
C ASP A 387 -5.67 -1.79 -10.86
N THR A 388 -5.51 -1.18 -9.67
CA THR A 388 -4.39 -1.48 -8.77
C THR A 388 -4.46 -2.92 -8.25
N PHE A 389 -5.64 -3.34 -7.81
CA PHE A 389 -5.90 -4.70 -7.34
C PHE A 389 -5.77 -5.72 -8.48
N ASP A 390 -6.39 -5.46 -9.62
CA ASP A 390 -6.40 -6.33 -10.80
C ASP A 390 -5.00 -6.63 -11.31
N LYS A 391 -4.14 -5.62 -11.34
CA LYS A 391 -2.75 -5.81 -11.76
C LYS A 391 -2.01 -6.79 -10.84
N ALA A 392 -2.14 -6.62 -9.53
CA ALA A 392 -1.51 -7.51 -8.56
C ALA A 392 -2.08 -8.94 -8.64
N MET A 393 -3.40 -9.06 -8.82
CA MET A 393 -4.05 -10.37 -8.99
C MET A 393 -3.66 -11.04 -10.30
N GLY A 394 -3.45 -10.28 -11.38
CA GLY A 394 -2.96 -10.81 -12.65
C GLY A 394 -1.57 -11.45 -12.54
N GLU A 395 -0.65 -10.80 -11.84
CA GLU A 395 0.69 -11.33 -11.55
C GLU A 395 0.62 -12.59 -10.68
N LEU A 396 -0.12 -12.55 -9.56
CA LEU A 396 -0.29 -13.69 -8.67
C LEU A 396 -0.98 -14.88 -9.36
N ARG A 397 -2.02 -14.63 -10.17
CA ARG A 397 -2.69 -15.65 -10.98
C ARG A 397 -1.72 -16.36 -11.91
N HIS A 398 -0.88 -15.61 -12.62
CA HIS A 398 0.13 -16.18 -13.51
C HIS A 398 1.02 -17.17 -12.74
N ASP A 399 1.61 -16.74 -11.64
CA ASP A 399 2.54 -17.54 -10.85
C ASP A 399 1.88 -18.82 -10.28
N LEU A 400 0.68 -18.68 -9.72
CA LEU A 400 -0.06 -19.81 -9.15
C LEU A 400 -0.46 -20.83 -10.23
N LEU A 401 -0.97 -20.40 -11.39
CA LEU A 401 -1.37 -21.32 -12.46
C LEU A 401 -0.17 -22.03 -13.09
N VAL A 402 0.95 -21.34 -13.33
CA VAL A 402 2.19 -21.95 -13.83
C VAL A 402 2.73 -22.98 -12.83
N GLN A 403 2.73 -22.66 -11.54
CA GLN A 403 3.14 -23.60 -10.51
C GLN A 403 2.23 -24.84 -10.45
N ALA A 404 0.92 -24.65 -10.48
CA ALA A 404 -0.05 -25.73 -10.47
C ALA A 404 0.09 -26.63 -11.72
N ALA A 405 0.25 -26.02 -12.91
CA ALA A 405 0.52 -26.73 -14.16
C ALA A 405 1.78 -27.58 -14.08
N ARG A 406 2.85 -27.04 -13.48
CA ARG A 406 4.12 -27.76 -13.28
C ARG A 406 3.93 -28.99 -12.39
N LEU A 407 3.24 -28.84 -11.25
CA LEU A 407 3.02 -29.94 -10.31
C LEU A 407 2.13 -31.02 -10.91
N ASP A 408 1.05 -30.66 -11.61
CA ASP A 408 0.20 -31.62 -12.32
C ASP A 408 0.99 -32.35 -13.42
N GLY A 409 1.80 -31.61 -14.20
CA GLY A 409 2.64 -32.19 -15.25
C GLY A 409 3.74 -33.12 -14.70
N GLU A 410 4.33 -32.82 -13.54
CA GLU A 410 5.28 -33.69 -12.86
C GLU A 410 4.58 -34.98 -12.35
N ALA A 411 3.39 -34.86 -11.80
CA ALA A 411 2.61 -35.98 -11.31
C ALA A 411 2.15 -36.92 -12.45
N LEU A 412 1.81 -36.38 -13.60
CA LEU A 412 1.47 -37.17 -14.80
C LEU A 412 2.65 -37.95 -15.36
N ARG A 413 3.88 -37.42 -15.22
CA ARG A 413 5.12 -38.14 -15.61
C ARG A 413 5.57 -39.15 -14.56
N GLY A 414 4.93 -39.19 -13.40
CA GLY A 414 5.22 -40.15 -12.34
C GLY A 414 4.80 -41.58 -12.67
N SER A 415 5.16 -42.54 -11.82
CA SER A 415 4.77 -43.94 -11.99
C SER A 415 4.16 -44.48 -10.68
N PRO A 416 2.85 -44.77 -10.65
CA PRO A 416 1.88 -44.60 -11.72
C PRO A 416 1.54 -43.11 -11.99
N PRO A 417 1.15 -42.75 -13.22
CA PRO A 417 0.68 -41.40 -13.53
C PRO A 417 -0.54 -41.02 -12.68
N LYS A 418 -0.56 -39.78 -12.18
CA LYS A 418 -1.68 -39.22 -11.40
C LYS A 418 -1.97 -37.80 -11.88
N ASP A 419 -3.23 -37.42 -11.86
CA ASP A 419 -3.66 -36.04 -11.99
C ASP A 419 -4.22 -35.56 -10.64
N PRO A 420 -3.44 -34.77 -9.87
CA PRO A 420 -3.90 -34.25 -8.59
C PRO A 420 -4.97 -33.17 -8.71
N GLY A 421 -5.15 -32.57 -9.90
CA GLY A 421 -6.12 -31.50 -10.11
C GLY A 421 -5.72 -30.14 -9.51
N TYR A 422 -4.45 -29.90 -9.29
CA TYR A 422 -3.99 -28.62 -8.72
C TYR A 422 -4.31 -27.42 -9.60
N PHE A 423 -4.24 -27.61 -10.92
CA PHE A 423 -4.55 -26.55 -11.86
C PHE A 423 -6.02 -26.13 -11.78
N GLU A 424 -6.93 -27.08 -11.72
CA GLU A 424 -8.38 -26.83 -11.61
C GLU A 424 -8.75 -26.14 -10.29
N VAL A 425 -8.19 -26.63 -9.17
CA VAL A 425 -8.44 -26.04 -7.85
C VAL A 425 -7.91 -24.62 -7.79
N THR A 426 -6.73 -24.36 -8.38
CA THR A 426 -6.14 -23.03 -8.45
C THR A 426 -6.97 -22.09 -9.32
N ALA A 427 -7.34 -22.54 -10.53
CA ALA A 427 -8.18 -21.77 -11.41
C ALA A 427 -9.55 -21.46 -10.79
N GLY A 428 -10.17 -22.46 -10.12
CA GLY A 428 -11.43 -22.27 -9.41
C GLY A 428 -11.36 -21.20 -8.34
N GLY A 429 -10.37 -21.25 -7.47
CA GLY A 429 -10.20 -20.25 -6.39
C GLY A 429 -9.98 -18.82 -6.90
N ILE A 430 -9.24 -18.68 -8.01
CA ILE A 430 -9.06 -17.38 -8.68
C ILE A 430 -10.39 -16.92 -9.31
N GLY A 431 -11.13 -17.83 -9.95
CA GLY A 431 -12.43 -17.54 -10.52
C GLY A 431 -13.46 -17.11 -9.47
N ASP A 432 -13.41 -17.69 -8.27
CA ASP A 432 -14.28 -17.29 -7.15
C ASP A 432 -14.01 -15.84 -6.73
N LEU A 433 -12.75 -15.45 -6.59
CA LEU A 433 -12.39 -14.06 -6.30
C LEU A 433 -12.86 -13.10 -7.40
N ALA A 434 -12.64 -13.46 -8.66
CA ALA A 434 -13.09 -12.66 -9.80
C ALA A 434 -14.62 -12.49 -9.84
N GLY A 435 -15.37 -13.53 -9.53
CA GLY A 435 -16.83 -13.47 -9.43
C GLY A 435 -17.31 -12.54 -8.30
N MET A 436 -16.69 -12.62 -7.13
CA MET A 436 -17.00 -11.74 -6.00
C MET A 436 -16.70 -10.29 -6.29
N GLU A 437 -15.54 -10.00 -6.90
CA GLU A 437 -15.14 -8.65 -7.28
C GLU A 437 -16.10 -8.06 -8.31
N TYR A 438 -16.46 -8.83 -9.33
CA TYR A 438 -17.45 -8.41 -10.30
C TYR A 438 -18.80 -8.05 -9.65
N ALA A 439 -19.29 -8.87 -8.72
CA ALA A 439 -20.50 -8.58 -7.95
C ALA A 439 -20.34 -7.29 -7.12
N ALA A 440 -19.18 -7.08 -6.49
CA ALA A 440 -18.86 -5.88 -5.72
C ALA A 440 -18.87 -4.62 -6.60
N ALA A 441 -18.26 -4.69 -7.79
CA ALA A 441 -18.22 -3.59 -8.75
C ALA A 441 -19.63 -3.22 -9.24
N LEU A 442 -20.47 -4.20 -9.61
CA LEU A 442 -21.85 -3.97 -10.01
C LEU A 442 -22.66 -3.33 -8.88
N LYS A 443 -22.49 -3.80 -7.65
CA LYS A 443 -23.19 -3.26 -6.48
C LYS A 443 -22.82 -1.80 -6.24
N THR A 444 -21.54 -1.50 -6.18
CA THR A 444 -21.04 -0.17 -5.83
C THR A 444 -21.26 0.87 -6.93
N ARG A 445 -21.30 0.44 -8.19
CA ARG A 445 -21.55 1.31 -9.37
C ARG A 445 -23.04 1.51 -9.68
N GLY A 446 -23.93 0.87 -8.91
CA GLY A 446 -25.38 1.01 -9.08
C GLY A 446 -25.99 0.18 -10.22
N ASP A 447 -25.25 -0.78 -10.78
CA ASP A 447 -25.68 -1.60 -11.93
C ASP A 447 -26.35 -2.93 -11.50
N MET A 448 -26.83 -3.04 -10.25
CA MET A 448 -27.41 -4.28 -9.72
C MET A 448 -28.67 -4.74 -10.42
N ASP A 449 -29.45 -3.82 -11.02
CA ASP A 449 -30.65 -4.18 -11.79
C ASP A 449 -30.28 -4.99 -13.04
N ALA A 450 -29.10 -4.77 -13.61
CA ALA A 450 -28.58 -5.52 -14.72
C ALA A 450 -27.87 -6.83 -14.30
N PHE A 451 -27.68 -7.05 -13.00
CA PHE A 451 -26.90 -8.20 -12.48
C PHE A 451 -27.42 -9.55 -12.96
N ASP A 452 -28.73 -9.82 -12.79
CA ASP A 452 -29.32 -11.13 -13.17
C ASP A 452 -29.26 -11.39 -14.67
N GLU A 453 -29.33 -10.34 -15.48
CA GLU A 453 -29.23 -10.44 -16.93
C GLU A 453 -27.78 -10.67 -17.37
N GLN A 454 -26.83 -9.94 -16.77
CA GLN A 454 -25.41 -10.10 -17.02
C GLN A 454 -24.90 -11.45 -16.53
N MET A 455 -25.32 -11.91 -15.33
CA MET A 455 -24.96 -13.23 -14.81
C MET A 455 -25.50 -14.37 -15.66
N ARG A 456 -26.74 -14.26 -16.17
CA ARG A 456 -27.27 -15.24 -17.13
C ARG A 456 -26.46 -15.30 -18.41
N GLY A 457 -26.02 -14.14 -18.91
CA GLY A 457 -25.07 -14.04 -20.03
C GLY A 457 -23.78 -14.79 -19.72
N ILE A 458 -23.13 -14.48 -18.59
CA ILE A 458 -21.87 -15.11 -18.16
C ILE A 458 -22.02 -16.63 -18.01
N VAL A 459 -23.08 -17.12 -17.34
CA VAL A 459 -23.34 -18.56 -17.18
C VAL A 459 -23.53 -19.25 -18.55
N THR A 460 -24.30 -18.61 -19.43
CA THR A 460 -24.53 -19.15 -20.80
C THR A 460 -23.22 -19.12 -21.58
N ASP A 461 -22.45 -18.07 -21.49
CA ASP A 461 -21.22 -17.90 -22.21
C ASP A 461 -20.13 -18.85 -21.70
N THR A 462 -20.00 -19.00 -20.37
CA THR A 462 -19.04 -19.93 -19.75
C THR A 462 -19.42 -21.40 -20.05
N ALA A 463 -20.71 -21.74 -20.01
CA ALA A 463 -21.19 -23.07 -20.39
C ALA A 463 -20.98 -23.33 -21.88
N SER A 464 -21.23 -22.35 -22.74
CA SER A 464 -21.03 -22.45 -24.20
C SER A 464 -19.56 -22.60 -24.56
N LEU A 465 -18.65 -21.89 -23.83
CA LEU A 465 -17.20 -22.00 -23.95
C LEU A 465 -16.70 -23.41 -23.65
N ALA A 466 -17.27 -24.03 -22.60
CA ALA A 466 -16.93 -25.41 -22.24
C ALA A 466 -17.41 -26.43 -23.25
N LEU A 467 -18.41 -26.09 -24.07
CA LEU A 467 -19.01 -26.94 -25.09
C LEU A 467 -18.57 -26.57 -26.53
N GLY A 468 -17.63 -25.62 -26.68
CA GLY A 468 -17.18 -25.15 -28.01
C GLY A 468 -18.24 -24.36 -28.78
N ALA A 469 -19.34 -23.92 -28.14
CA ALA A 469 -20.43 -23.20 -28.77
C ALA A 469 -20.34 -21.68 -28.51
N ALA A 470 -20.74 -20.89 -29.52
CA ALA A 470 -20.68 -19.45 -29.48
C ALA A 470 -21.84 -18.80 -28.67
N PRO A 471 -21.57 -17.85 -27.72
CA PRO A 471 -22.60 -17.16 -26.90
C PRO A 471 -23.33 -15.98 -27.63
N SER A 472 -24.38 -15.35 -27.00
CA SER A 472 -25.23 -14.31 -27.64
C SER A 472 -24.64 -12.88 -27.58
N PRO A 473 -24.83 -12.05 -28.63
CA PRO A 473 -23.99 -10.89 -28.94
C PRO A 473 -24.20 -9.61 -28.11
N GLU A 474 -25.33 -9.37 -27.48
CA GLU A 474 -25.73 -7.98 -27.18
C GLU A 474 -25.31 -7.41 -25.82
N LYS A 475 -24.86 -8.21 -24.85
CA LYS A 475 -24.70 -7.78 -23.44
C LYS A 475 -23.33 -8.05 -22.83
N GLY A 476 -22.44 -8.74 -23.52
CA GLY A 476 -21.15 -9.22 -23.01
C GLY A 476 -19.99 -8.21 -23.01
N VAL A 477 -20.09 -7.08 -23.72
CA VAL A 477 -18.94 -6.21 -24.03
C VAL A 477 -18.39 -5.48 -22.80
N ARG A 478 -19.23 -4.98 -21.90
CA ARG A 478 -18.76 -4.27 -20.69
C ARG A 478 -18.07 -5.20 -19.71
N TRP A 479 -18.59 -6.40 -19.57
CA TRP A 479 -18.01 -7.46 -18.75
C TRP A 479 -16.68 -7.98 -19.34
N LEU A 480 -16.60 -8.12 -20.65
CA LEU A 480 -15.38 -8.49 -21.37
C LEU A 480 -14.24 -7.49 -21.12
N ILE A 481 -14.52 -6.20 -21.18
CA ILE A 481 -13.55 -5.14 -20.93
C ILE A 481 -13.03 -5.20 -19.50
N TRP A 482 -13.93 -5.45 -18.53
CA TRP A 482 -13.57 -5.58 -17.12
C TRP A 482 -12.66 -6.78 -16.86
N GLN A 483 -12.95 -7.95 -17.45
CA GLN A 483 -12.09 -9.15 -17.31
C GLN A 483 -10.72 -9.01 -17.97
N LEU A 484 -10.63 -8.31 -19.07
CA LEU A 484 -9.34 -8.02 -19.71
C LEU A 484 -8.49 -7.11 -18.81
N GLY A 485 -9.11 -6.17 -18.09
CA GLY A 485 -8.45 -5.34 -17.08
C GLY A 485 -7.92 -6.15 -15.90
N MET A 486 -8.74 -7.02 -15.32
CA MET A 486 -8.42 -7.83 -14.14
C MET A 486 -7.21 -8.76 -14.30
N PHE A 487 -6.88 -9.20 -15.50
CA PHE A 487 -5.87 -10.24 -15.70
C PHE A 487 -4.57 -9.75 -16.35
N GLY A 488 -4.26 -8.46 -16.22
CA GLY A 488 -2.98 -7.90 -16.67
C GLY A 488 -2.82 -7.82 -18.19
N THR A 489 -3.90 -7.98 -18.93
CA THR A 489 -3.91 -7.84 -20.41
C THR A 489 -4.17 -6.40 -20.85
N GLY A 490 -3.92 -5.40 -20.01
CA GLY A 490 -4.08 -3.97 -20.34
C GLY A 490 -3.40 -3.57 -21.66
N LYS A 491 -2.25 -4.18 -21.97
CA LYS A 491 -1.60 -4.01 -23.28
C LYS A 491 -2.39 -4.62 -24.46
N ALA A 492 -3.25 -5.60 -24.20
CA ALA A 492 -4.13 -6.18 -25.20
C ALA A 492 -5.35 -5.28 -25.47
N LEU A 493 -5.80 -4.50 -24.48
CA LEU A 493 -6.83 -3.48 -24.64
C LEU A 493 -6.36 -2.32 -25.53
N ASP A 494 -5.14 -1.82 -25.32
CA ASP A 494 -4.53 -0.77 -26.17
C ASP A 494 -4.42 -1.23 -27.63
N ALA A 495 -4.07 -2.50 -27.86
CA ALA A 495 -4.02 -3.08 -29.21
C ALA A 495 -5.40 -3.29 -29.85
N TRP A 496 -6.48 -3.22 -29.04
CA TRP A 496 -7.85 -3.40 -29.51
C TRP A 496 -8.54 -2.07 -29.85
N GLU A 497 -8.20 -0.98 -29.16
CA GLU A 497 -8.73 0.36 -29.45
C GLU A 497 -8.23 0.94 -30.79
N ASP A 498 -7.08 0.47 -31.29
CA ASP A 498 -6.49 0.95 -32.56
C ASP A 498 -7.13 0.36 -33.83
N GLY A 499 -8.20 -0.43 -33.73
CA GLY A 499 -8.91 -1.05 -34.86
C GLY A 499 -9.85 -0.07 -35.60
N ASP A 500 -9.81 -0.09 -36.94
CA ASP A 500 -10.51 0.75 -37.91
C ASP A 500 -12.01 1.03 -37.61
N PRO A 501 -12.46 2.30 -37.61
CA PRO A 501 -13.84 2.70 -37.27
C PRO A 501 -14.94 2.31 -38.26
N ALA A 502 -14.61 1.66 -39.39
CA ALA A 502 -15.55 1.48 -40.50
C ALA A 502 -16.49 0.25 -40.44
N ASP A 503 -16.32 -0.66 -39.48
CA ASP A 503 -17.14 -1.86 -39.37
C ASP A 503 -18.41 -1.69 -38.53
N THR A 504 -19.52 -2.27 -38.96
CA THR A 504 -20.81 -2.16 -38.29
C THR A 504 -20.78 -2.74 -36.88
N ARG A 505 -21.46 -2.08 -35.94
CA ARG A 505 -21.45 -2.39 -34.49
C ARG A 505 -21.71 -3.86 -34.12
N VAL A 506 -22.47 -4.58 -34.91
CA VAL A 506 -22.86 -5.99 -34.62
C VAL A 506 -21.77 -6.98 -35.04
N SER A 507 -21.15 -6.82 -36.22
CA SER A 507 -20.04 -7.66 -36.65
C SER A 507 -18.78 -7.47 -35.80
N LYS A 508 -18.61 -6.27 -35.23
CA LYS A 508 -17.53 -5.98 -34.25
C LYS A 508 -17.76 -6.69 -32.92
N LEU A 509 -19.00 -6.85 -32.47
CA LEU A 509 -19.32 -7.51 -31.21
C LEU A 509 -19.08 -9.02 -31.27
N ASP A 510 -19.46 -9.67 -32.36
CA ASP A 510 -19.23 -11.11 -32.55
C ASP A 510 -17.72 -11.40 -32.73
N GLY A 511 -17.03 -10.63 -33.55
CA GLY A 511 -15.60 -10.77 -33.75
C GLY A 511 -14.76 -10.45 -32.47
N ALA A 512 -15.21 -9.50 -31.67
CA ALA A 512 -14.55 -9.14 -30.42
C ALA A 512 -14.63 -10.27 -29.40
N ARG A 513 -15.76 -10.91 -29.31
CA ARG A 513 -16.04 -12.02 -28.40
C ARG A 513 -15.24 -13.27 -28.73
N ASP A 514 -15.25 -13.70 -30.00
CA ASP A 514 -14.48 -14.87 -30.44
C ASP A 514 -12.98 -14.66 -30.21
N LYS A 515 -12.51 -13.45 -30.45
CA LYS A 515 -11.12 -13.06 -30.12
C LYS A 515 -10.83 -13.13 -28.64
N TRP A 516 -11.75 -12.71 -27.78
CA TRP A 516 -11.54 -12.79 -26.34
C TRP A 516 -11.49 -14.24 -25.84
N ILE A 517 -12.39 -15.09 -26.31
CA ILE A 517 -12.42 -16.53 -25.98
C ILE A 517 -11.08 -17.16 -26.35
N LEU A 518 -10.63 -16.91 -27.57
CA LEU A 518 -9.36 -17.43 -28.06
C LEU A 518 -8.18 -16.84 -27.28
N ALA A 519 -8.24 -15.57 -26.89
CA ALA A 519 -7.23 -14.94 -26.03
C ALA A 519 -7.13 -15.60 -24.66
N GLN A 520 -8.25 -15.92 -24.02
CA GLN A 520 -8.26 -16.63 -22.74
C GLN A 520 -7.75 -18.07 -22.89
N ARG A 521 -8.18 -18.78 -23.93
CA ARG A 521 -7.65 -20.13 -24.23
C ARG A 521 -6.13 -20.08 -24.45
N TYR A 522 -5.67 -19.10 -25.21
CA TYR A 522 -4.25 -18.92 -25.49
C TYR A 522 -3.45 -18.60 -24.22
N ASP A 523 -3.94 -17.69 -23.40
CA ASP A 523 -3.31 -17.32 -22.12
C ASP A 523 -3.20 -18.53 -21.17
N ILE A 524 -4.26 -19.32 -21.03
CA ILE A 524 -4.27 -20.53 -20.20
C ILE A 524 -3.35 -21.60 -20.79
N ALA A 525 -3.38 -21.81 -22.11
CA ALA A 525 -2.50 -22.75 -22.78
C ALA A 525 -1.01 -22.36 -22.61
N THR A 526 -0.72 -21.07 -22.65
CA THR A 526 0.64 -20.56 -22.41
C THR A 526 1.11 -20.89 -20.99
N LYS A 527 0.25 -20.72 -19.98
CA LYS A 527 0.58 -21.05 -18.58
C LYS A 527 0.78 -22.56 -18.37
N LEU A 528 -0.03 -23.39 -19.04
CA LEU A 528 0.18 -24.84 -19.05
C LEU A 528 1.55 -25.19 -19.69
N TRP A 529 1.87 -24.55 -20.81
CA TRP A 529 3.17 -24.74 -21.48
C TRP A 529 4.34 -24.27 -20.60
N GLU A 530 4.26 -23.08 -19.99
CA GLU A 530 5.29 -22.54 -19.09
C GLU A 530 5.52 -23.43 -17.88
N GLY A 531 4.46 -24.02 -17.35
CA GLY A 531 4.53 -25.05 -16.31
C GLY A 531 5.09 -26.40 -16.79
N GLY A 532 5.32 -26.56 -18.11
CA GLY A 532 5.79 -27.82 -18.70
C GLY A 532 4.74 -28.93 -18.66
N PHE A 533 3.45 -28.59 -18.66
CA PHE A 533 2.36 -29.57 -18.77
C PHE A 533 2.39 -30.23 -20.15
N PRO A 534 2.28 -31.56 -20.27
CA PRO A 534 2.38 -32.25 -21.53
C PRO A 534 1.18 -31.92 -22.45
N ALA A 535 1.48 -31.61 -23.72
CA ALA A 535 0.47 -31.45 -24.78
C ALA A 535 0.73 -32.47 -25.87
N ASP A 536 -0.32 -33.14 -26.36
CA ASP A 536 -0.29 -34.05 -27.49
C ASP A 536 -1.45 -33.69 -28.44
N PRO A 537 -1.19 -33.24 -29.68
CA PRO A 537 0.11 -33.00 -30.26
C PRO A 537 0.90 -31.83 -29.57
N PRO A 538 2.24 -31.80 -29.72
CA PRO A 538 3.06 -30.76 -29.14
C PRO A 538 2.71 -29.37 -29.71
N TRP A 539 3.04 -28.31 -28.95
CA TRP A 539 2.82 -26.93 -29.35
C TRP A 539 3.37 -26.61 -30.73
N PRO A 540 2.59 -26.01 -31.65
CA PRO A 540 3.03 -25.76 -33.04
C PRO A 540 4.22 -24.81 -33.10
N ALA A 541 5.20 -25.16 -33.95
CA ALA A 541 6.39 -24.32 -34.13
C ALA A 541 6.04 -22.91 -34.67
N SER A 542 4.95 -22.77 -35.45
CA SER A 542 4.45 -21.49 -35.96
C SER A 542 3.93 -20.54 -34.89
N LEU A 543 3.59 -21.07 -33.71
CA LEU A 543 3.15 -20.32 -32.54
C LEU A 543 4.30 -20.05 -31.55
N MET A 544 5.55 -20.32 -31.96
CA MET A 544 6.74 -20.20 -31.12
C MET A 544 7.70 -19.16 -31.68
N LYS A 545 8.37 -18.42 -30.81
CA LYS A 545 9.46 -17.52 -31.09
C LYS A 545 10.54 -17.68 -30.02
N ASP A 546 11.77 -17.90 -30.42
CA ASP A 546 12.92 -18.09 -29.52
C ASP A 546 12.68 -19.18 -28.43
N GLY A 547 11.97 -20.25 -28.81
CA GLY A 547 11.68 -21.38 -27.95
C GLY A 547 10.56 -21.12 -26.90
N ARG A 548 9.77 -20.07 -27.07
CA ARG A 548 8.61 -19.71 -26.20
C ARG A 548 7.38 -19.46 -27.05
N PRO A 549 6.16 -19.66 -26.51
CA PRO A 549 4.94 -19.22 -27.15
C PRO A 549 5.01 -17.74 -27.53
N LEU A 550 4.38 -17.38 -28.64
CA LEU A 550 4.26 -15.97 -29.03
C LEU A 550 3.56 -15.17 -27.91
N PRO A 551 3.96 -13.92 -27.66
CA PRO A 551 3.21 -13.04 -26.78
C PRO A 551 1.75 -12.90 -27.25
N LEU A 552 0.79 -12.76 -26.34
CA LEU A 552 -0.65 -12.72 -26.66
C LEU A 552 -1.00 -11.62 -27.68
N GLU A 553 -0.24 -10.53 -27.73
CA GLU A 553 -0.43 -9.43 -28.68
C GLU A 553 -0.23 -9.85 -30.14
N GLU A 554 0.60 -10.84 -30.39
CA GLU A 554 0.86 -11.33 -31.76
C GLU A 554 -0.35 -12.09 -32.33
N PRO A 555 -0.92 -13.10 -31.62
CA PRO A 555 -2.17 -13.71 -32.04
C PRO A 555 -3.34 -12.71 -32.18
N LEU A 556 -3.43 -11.71 -31.30
CA LEU A 556 -4.53 -10.71 -31.37
C LEU A 556 -4.48 -9.86 -32.64
N LYS A 557 -3.30 -9.68 -33.23
CA LYS A 557 -3.10 -8.89 -34.47
C LYS A 557 -3.28 -9.71 -35.73
N ASP A 558 -3.07 -11.02 -35.69
CA ASP A 558 -3.09 -11.90 -36.88
C ASP A 558 -4.10 -13.06 -36.70
N SER A 559 -5.22 -12.99 -37.41
CA SER A 559 -6.27 -14.00 -37.36
C SER A 559 -5.77 -15.40 -37.75
N LYS A 560 -4.73 -15.51 -38.63
CA LYS A 560 -4.17 -16.81 -39.02
C LYS A 560 -3.43 -17.49 -37.89
N ILE A 561 -2.81 -16.70 -37.01
CA ILE A 561 -2.16 -17.22 -35.78
C ILE A 561 -3.24 -17.79 -34.86
N PHE A 562 -4.35 -17.08 -34.67
CA PHE A 562 -5.48 -17.58 -33.90
C PHE A 562 -6.15 -18.82 -34.50
N GLU A 563 -6.35 -18.85 -35.82
CA GLU A 563 -6.87 -20.05 -36.54
C GLU A 563 -5.94 -21.25 -36.33
N THR A 564 -4.63 -21.03 -36.40
CA THR A 564 -3.63 -22.08 -36.15
C THR A 564 -3.72 -22.58 -34.69
N PHE A 565 -3.84 -21.67 -33.74
CA PHE A 565 -3.97 -22.02 -32.34
C PHE A 565 -5.28 -22.77 -32.07
N SER A 566 -6.42 -22.29 -32.59
CA SER A 566 -7.71 -22.96 -32.44
C SER A 566 -7.67 -24.39 -32.98
N ALA A 567 -7.20 -24.57 -34.25
CA ALA A 567 -7.07 -25.88 -34.86
C ALA A 567 -6.15 -26.83 -34.07
N TRP A 568 -5.08 -26.31 -33.50
CA TRP A 568 -4.19 -27.09 -32.66
C TRP A 568 -4.85 -27.45 -31.33
N SER A 569 -5.46 -26.48 -30.63
CA SER A 569 -6.11 -26.74 -29.34
C SER A 569 -7.25 -27.74 -29.46
N ASP A 570 -8.00 -27.70 -30.56
CA ASP A 570 -9.07 -28.66 -30.84
C ASP A 570 -8.52 -30.06 -31.17
N SER A 571 -7.29 -30.14 -31.70
CA SER A 571 -6.62 -31.44 -32.00
C SER A 571 -6.02 -32.10 -30.76
N THR A 572 -5.91 -31.41 -29.63
CA THR A 572 -5.44 -32.01 -28.37
C THR A 572 -6.48 -32.90 -27.69
N ASP A 573 -7.72 -32.93 -28.18
CA ASP A 573 -8.78 -33.87 -27.78
C ASP A 573 -8.82 -35.09 -28.71
N THR A 574 -7.82 -35.99 -28.56
CA THR A 574 -7.62 -37.08 -29.53
C THR A 574 -8.49 -38.29 -29.34
N ASP A 575 -9.13 -38.50 -28.19
CA ASP A 575 -9.80 -39.77 -27.85
C ASP A 575 -11.30 -39.64 -27.52
N GLY A 576 -11.87 -38.42 -27.61
CA GLY A 576 -13.30 -38.19 -27.30
C GLY A 576 -13.69 -38.34 -25.82
N ASP A 577 -12.71 -38.67 -24.97
CA ASP A 577 -12.83 -38.65 -23.50
C ASP A 577 -12.17 -37.42 -22.86
N GLY A 578 -11.69 -36.48 -23.70
CA GLY A 578 -10.93 -35.29 -23.33
C GLY A 578 -9.51 -35.62 -22.95
N SER A 579 -8.53 -35.24 -23.80
CA SER A 579 -7.13 -35.31 -23.39
C SER A 579 -6.91 -34.51 -22.11
N THR A 580 -5.92 -34.89 -21.33
CA THR A 580 -5.61 -34.20 -20.07
C THR A 580 -5.31 -32.70 -20.30
N PHE A 581 -4.75 -32.34 -21.47
CA PHE A 581 -4.48 -30.93 -21.81
C PHE A 581 -5.74 -30.13 -22.11
N ASP A 582 -6.62 -30.64 -22.98
CA ASP A 582 -7.89 -29.96 -23.32
C ASP A 582 -8.80 -29.83 -22.09
N LYS A 583 -8.87 -30.87 -21.26
CA LYS A 583 -9.57 -30.80 -19.98
C LYS A 583 -9.04 -29.70 -19.08
N LYS A 584 -7.70 -29.55 -18.94
CA LYS A 584 -7.08 -28.47 -18.16
C LYS A 584 -7.39 -27.10 -18.78
N LEU A 585 -7.34 -27.01 -20.12
CA LEU A 585 -7.68 -25.79 -20.84
C LEU A 585 -9.13 -25.36 -20.56
N ALA A 586 -10.08 -26.30 -20.70
CA ALA A 586 -11.51 -26.05 -20.43
C ALA A 586 -11.76 -25.65 -18.96
N MET A 587 -11.13 -26.34 -18.02
CA MET A 587 -11.24 -26.03 -16.58
C MET A 587 -10.58 -24.71 -16.23
N GLY A 588 -9.45 -24.37 -16.83
CA GLY A 588 -8.81 -23.07 -16.67
C GLY A 588 -9.69 -21.92 -17.13
N ILE A 589 -10.41 -22.11 -18.24
CA ILE A 589 -11.38 -21.10 -18.72
C ILE A 589 -12.56 -20.95 -17.75
N ARG A 590 -13.12 -22.06 -17.26
CA ARG A 590 -14.17 -22.01 -16.22
C ARG A 590 -13.70 -21.31 -14.95
N GLY A 591 -12.44 -21.47 -14.58
CA GLY A 591 -11.81 -20.81 -13.45
C GLY A 591 -11.47 -19.32 -13.69
N THR A 592 -11.74 -18.76 -14.86
CA THR A 592 -11.48 -17.33 -15.12
C THR A 592 -12.46 -16.44 -14.34
N ILE A 593 -13.72 -16.84 -14.24
CA ILE A 593 -14.72 -16.23 -13.37
C ILE A 593 -15.71 -17.31 -12.93
N SER A 594 -16.08 -17.32 -11.66
CA SER A 594 -17.12 -18.20 -11.11
C SER A 594 -18.45 -17.44 -11.05
N PRO A 595 -19.42 -17.78 -11.90
CA PRO A 595 -20.78 -17.23 -11.78
C PRO A 595 -21.43 -17.58 -10.45
N GLU A 596 -21.10 -18.76 -9.90
CA GLU A 596 -21.62 -19.23 -8.62
C GLU A 596 -21.18 -18.34 -7.47
N SER A 597 -19.91 -17.92 -7.45
CA SER A 597 -19.41 -17.01 -6.43
C SER A 597 -20.03 -15.61 -6.54
N ALA A 598 -20.25 -15.11 -7.76
CA ALA A 598 -20.93 -13.84 -7.98
C ALA A 598 -22.39 -13.87 -7.48
N VAL A 599 -23.13 -14.98 -7.74
CA VAL A 599 -24.49 -15.17 -7.25
C VAL A 599 -24.53 -15.31 -5.73
N THR A 600 -23.60 -16.05 -5.15
CA THR A 600 -23.43 -16.19 -3.70
C THR A 600 -23.13 -14.84 -3.04
N ALA A 601 -22.23 -14.06 -3.61
CA ALA A 601 -21.91 -12.71 -3.15
C ALA A 601 -23.13 -11.78 -3.15
N LYS A 602 -23.96 -11.84 -4.22
CA LYS A 602 -25.25 -11.13 -4.25
C LYS A 602 -26.20 -11.58 -3.13
N GLY A 603 -26.13 -12.84 -2.74
CA GLY A 603 -26.92 -13.39 -1.63
C GLY A 603 -26.60 -12.74 -0.28
N TYR A 604 -25.36 -12.31 -0.06
CA TYR A 604 -24.94 -11.61 1.16
C TYR A 604 -25.61 -10.24 1.34
N GLU A 605 -26.03 -9.59 0.27
CA GLU A 605 -26.78 -8.33 0.35
C GLU A 605 -28.18 -8.46 0.98
N LYS A 606 -28.69 -9.67 1.08
CA LYS A 606 -30.04 -9.97 1.62
C LYS A 606 -30.00 -10.39 3.10
N GLN A 607 -28.81 -10.54 3.66
CA GLN A 607 -28.64 -10.88 5.08
C GLN A 607 -28.54 -9.57 5.87
N PRO A 608 -29.36 -9.37 6.92
CA PRO A 608 -29.38 -8.15 7.71
C PRO A 608 -28.10 -7.96 8.51
#